data_e3526a77a98c21fe17429be6e1d07f8d
#
_entry.id   e3526a77a98c21fe17429be6e1d07f8d
#
_cell.length_a   1.000
_cell.length_b   1.000
_cell.length_c   1.000
_cell.angle_alpha   90.00
_cell.angle_beta   90.00
_cell.angle_gamma   90.00
#
_symmetry.space_group_name_H-M   'P 1'
#
loop_
_entity.id
_entity.type
_entity.pdbx_description
1 polymer ?
#
loop_
_entity_poly.entity_id
_entity_poly.type
_entity_poly.pdbx_seq_one_letter_code
_entity_poly.pdbx_strand_id
1 'polypeptide(L)'
;MTILNTETASTSTDFEHALGVKDRFGWALFTDWCAAADRTALPADPVTLAQFLVENPAALSTQRRRITTVNTVHRAAGHPAPGRADTIRRIVNQRRTERLSRLEVVVSEIIPRLPVFGWPGGLFGRRDALLLLLASAGLRFEQISALHRNNIHIEGQTLIVGGVHPFRLAPSTYQQSLNPVAVYERWAQILEFLDRTPSTRLLAEHLDSHTLPTSDFLSTPTGTVAGGKQSGPLFTPIDRWGHTPIAGSPLSPQSVASIITAHLENQAPPHRSYSRRPRHSDAPELHEPEVFPEIVLDDTYYESGLEARRAAHTALTDVTAALDDVEDRADEILRKLLAVLDTEP
;
A
#
# COMPACT_ATOMS: atom_id res chain seq x y z
N MET A 1 7.25 63.57 6.96
CA MET A 1 5.92 62.91 7.02
C MET A 1 6.09 61.45 6.61
N THR A 2 6.59 60.63 7.55
CA THR A 2 6.96 59.26 7.29
C THR A 2 6.57 58.44 8.52
N ILE A 3 5.33 57.97 8.59
CA ILE A 3 4.92 56.92 9.56
C ILE A 3 3.77 56.16 8.88
N LEU A 4 4.04 55.06 8.24
CA LEU A 4 3.04 54.02 7.86
C LEU A 4 3.77 52.84 7.20
N ASN A 5 4.59 52.07 7.95
CA ASN A 5 5.05 50.75 7.45
C ASN A 5 5.48 49.78 8.55
N THR A 6 5.08 50.00 9.80
CA THR A 6 5.54 49.15 10.94
C THR A 6 4.48 48.18 11.43
N GLU A 7 3.21 48.33 11.07
CA GLU A 7 2.14 47.44 11.57
C GLU A 7 1.93 46.14 10.74
N THR A 8 2.35 46.13 9.48
CA THR A 8 2.19 44.93 8.62
C THR A 8 3.25 43.84 8.87
N ALA A 9 4.38 44.17 9.45
CA ALA A 9 5.45 43.21 9.75
C ALA A 9 5.18 42.38 11.03
N SER A 10 4.46 42.97 12.01
CA SER A 10 4.21 42.33 13.32
C SER A 10 3.17 41.20 13.25
N THR A 11 2.18 41.30 12.35
CA THR A 11 1.12 40.30 12.23
C THR A 11 1.54 39.06 11.47
N SER A 12 2.56 39.14 10.62
CA SER A 12 3.07 37.98 9.84
C SER A 12 3.77 36.95 10.75
N THR A 13 4.50 37.42 11.76
CA THR A 13 5.31 36.56 12.65
C THR A 13 4.46 35.72 13.59
N ASP A 14 3.33 36.20 14.04
CA ASP A 14 2.46 35.49 14.99
C ASP A 14 1.77 34.24 14.36
N PHE A 15 1.47 34.29 13.07
CA PHE A 15 0.85 33.15 12.38
C PHE A 15 1.88 32.05 12.01
N GLU A 16 3.13 32.42 11.81
CA GLU A 16 4.20 31.46 11.51
C GLU A 16 4.50 30.55 12.71
N HIS A 17 4.39 31.05 13.92
CA HIS A 17 4.58 30.26 15.14
C HIS A 17 3.48 29.21 15.36
N ALA A 18 2.27 29.47 14.85
CA ALA A 18 1.15 28.51 14.93
C ALA A 18 1.24 27.38 13.90
N LEU A 19 2.15 27.49 12.90
CA LEU A 19 2.36 26.47 11.86
C LEU A 19 3.38 25.43 12.31
N GLY A 20 3.13 24.16 12.02
CA GLY A 20 4.12 23.10 12.17
C GLY A 20 5.36 23.35 11.24
N VAL A 21 6.53 22.83 11.64
CA VAL A 21 7.80 23.07 10.93
C VAL A 21 7.70 22.91 9.40
N LYS A 22 7.11 21.81 8.94
CA LYS A 22 6.93 21.55 7.49
C LYS A 22 5.97 22.53 6.82
N ASP A 23 5.02 23.09 7.55
CA ASP A 23 4.05 24.06 7.02
C ASP A 23 4.67 25.45 6.96
N ARG A 24 5.55 25.79 7.89
CA ARG A 24 6.39 27.03 7.82
C ARG A 24 7.24 27.06 6.55
N PHE A 25 7.90 25.96 6.20
CA PHE A 25 8.64 25.90 4.93
C PHE A 25 7.73 26.05 3.70
N GLY A 26 6.53 25.47 3.75
CA GLY A 26 5.57 25.62 2.67
C GLY A 26 5.07 27.05 2.51
N TRP A 27 4.87 27.75 3.62
CA TRP A 27 4.48 29.16 3.62
C TRP A 27 5.63 30.06 3.17
N ALA A 28 6.85 29.89 3.69
CA ALA A 28 8.06 30.64 3.28
C ALA A 28 8.29 30.50 1.77
N LEU A 29 8.21 29.28 1.22
CA LEU A 29 8.35 29.09 -0.22
C LEU A 29 7.29 29.86 -1.02
N PHE A 30 6.05 29.94 -0.53
CA PHE A 30 5.00 30.69 -1.19
C PHE A 30 5.24 32.21 -1.12
N THR A 31 5.65 32.73 0.04
CA THR A 31 5.97 34.16 0.21
C THR A 31 7.15 34.59 -0.61
N ASP A 32 8.23 33.78 -0.66
CA ASP A 32 9.41 34.06 -1.48
C ASP A 32 9.07 34.07 -2.98
N TRP A 33 8.25 33.10 -3.43
CA TRP A 33 7.77 33.08 -4.80
C TRP A 33 6.89 34.31 -5.12
N CYS A 34 5.99 34.70 -4.22
CA CYS A 34 5.16 35.89 -4.39
C CYS A 34 6.03 37.15 -4.50
N ALA A 35 7.04 37.29 -3.65
CA ALA A 35 7.98 38.41 -3.69
C ALA A 35 8.75 38.44 -5.02
N ALA A 36 9.21 37.29 -5.51
CA ALA A 36 9.92 37.19 -6.78
C ALA A 36 8.99 37.48 -8.00
N ALA A 37 7.69 37.15 -7.89
CA ALA A 37 6.70 37.37 -8.93
C ALA A 37 5.98 38.73 -8.85
N ASP A 38 6.39 39.61 -7.93
CA ASP A 38 5.73 40.88 -7.61
C ASP A 38 4.22 40.71 -7.33
N ARG A 39 3.91 39.74 -6.46
CA ARG A 39 2.55 39.38 -6.04
C ARG A 39 2.39 39.51 -4.53
N THR A 40 1.16 39.82 -4.11
CA THR A 40 0.85 39.84 -2.67
C THR A 40 0.62 38.42 -2.15
N ALA A 41 1.38 38.03 -1.13
CA ALA A 41 1.24 36.71 -0.49
C ALA A 41 0.05 36.64 0.48
N LEU A 42 -0.30 37.75 1.13
CA LEU A 42 -1.40 37.85 2.09
C LEU A 42 -2.07 39.25 2.01
N PRO A 43 -3.32 39.38 1.56
CA PRO A 43 -4.12 38.31 0.98
C PRO A 43 -3.68 37.93 -0.45
N ALA A 44 -3.62 36.63 -0.75
CA ALA A 44 -3.41 36.15 -2.11
C ALA A 44 -4.75 35.79 -2.75
N ASP A 45 -4.86 36.06 -4.05
CA ASP A 45 -5.99 35.62 -4.84
C ASP A 45 -5.82 34.17 -5.32
N PRO A 46 -6.91 33.50 -5.77
CA PRO A 46 -6.83 32.13 -6.28
C PRO A 46 -5.93 31.96 -7.52
N VAL A 47 -5.78 33.01 -8.34
CA VAL A 47 -4.94 32.96 -9.56
C VAL A 47 -3.47 32.93 -9.17
N THR A 48 -3.08 33.76 -8.21
CA THR A 48 -1.71 33.77 -7.63
C THR A 48 -1.36 32.40 -7.07
N LEU A 49 -2.26 31.78 -6.28
CA LEU A 49 -2.01 30.43 -5.77
C LEU A 49 -1.95 29.40 -6.90
N ALA A 50 -2.79 29.52 -7.93
CA ALA A 50 -2.78 28.61 -9.08
C ALA A 50 -1.45 28.67 -9.84
N GLN A 51 -0.93 29.88 -10.11
CA GLN A 51 0.36 30.10 -10.76
C GLN A 51 1.52 29.51 -9.95
N PHE A 52 1.56 29.78 -8.65
CA PHE A 52 2.53 29.17 -7.74
C PHE A 52 2.55 27.64 -7.82
N LEU A 53 1.37 27.00 -7.80
CA LEU A 53 1.26 25.53 -7.87
C LEU A 53 1.71 24.98 -9.24
N VAL A 54 1.56 25.73 -10.31
CA VAL A 54 2.01 25.34 -11.65
C VAL A 54 3.53 25.48 -11.79
N GLU A 55 4.06 26.59 -11.35
CA GLU A 55 5.49 26.91 -11.48
C GLU A 55 6.38 26.15 -10.48
N ASN A 56 5.77 25.67 -9.38
CA ASN A 56 6.45 24.84 -8.38
C ASN A 56 5.88 23.41 -8.35
N PRO A 57 6.11 22.60 -9.38
CA PRO A 57 5.56 21.26 -9.45
C PRO A 57 6.09 20.38 -8.31
N ALA A 58 5.20 19.60 -7.69
CA ALA A 58 5.52 18.69 -6.63
C ALA A 58 4.52 17.52 -6.59
N ALA A 59 4.80 16.50 -5.77
CA ALA A 59 3.87 15.40 -5.53
C ALA A 59 2.51 15.93 -5.06
N LEU A 60 1.43 15.22 -5.40
CA LEU A 60 0.06 15.65 -5.11
C LEU A 60 -0.19 15.89 -3.61
N SER A 61 0.42 15.08 -2.74
CA SER A 61 0.38 15.26 -1.28
C SER A 61 1.02 16.58 -0.86
N THR A 62 2.17 16.93 -1.44
CA THR A 62 2.87 18.19 -1.20
C THR A 62 2.05 19.38 -1.70
N GLN A 63 1.48 19.29 -2.89
CA GLN A 63 0.61 20.35 -3.43
C GLN A 63 -0.62 20.58 -2.55
N ARG A 64 -1.30 19.52 -2.10
CA ARG A 64 -2.41 19.62 -1.17
C ARG A 64 -1.99 20.24 0.16
N ARG A 65 -0.82 19.88 0.67
CA ARG A 65 -0.28 20.47 1.89
C ARG A 65 -0.02 21.96 1.71
N ARG A 66 0.60 22.39 0.61
CA ARG A 66 0.81 23.82 0.27
C ARG A 66 -0.49 24.58 0.25
N ILE A 67 -1.53 24.06 -0.43
CA ILE A 67 -2.87 24.65 -0.45
C ILE A 67 -3.45 24.77 0.97
N THR A 68 -3.32 23.72 1.78
CA THR A 68 -3.81 23.72 3.16
C THR A 68 -3.08 24.75 4.01
N THR A 69 -1.77 24.86 3.88
CA THR A 69 -0.94 25.84 4.59
C THR A 69 -1.36 27.27 4.23
N VAL A 70 -1.44 27.59 2.94
CA VAL A 70 -1.86 28.92 2.48
C VAL A 70 -3.29 29.24 2.97
N ASN A 71 -4.22 28.28 2.88
CA ASN A 71 -5.58 28.46 3.40
C ASN A 71 -5.63 28.68 4.91
N THR A 72 -4.74 28.04 5.67
CA THR A 72 -4.67 28.17 7.13
C THR A 72 -4.18 29.55 7.52
N VAL A 73 -3.14 30.05 6.88
CA VAL A 73 -2.63 31.41 7.11
C VAL A 73 -3.68 32.46 6.75
N HIS A 74 -4.32 32.35 5.59
CA HIS A 74 -5.37 33.29 5.19
C HIS A 74 -6.53 33.35 6.19
N ARG A 75 -7.00 32.16 6.64
CA ARG A 75 -8.08 32.11 7.65
C ARG A 75 -7.65 32.70 8.98
N ALA A 76 -6.43 32.45 9.42
CA ALA A 76 -5.88 33.01 10.66
C ALA A 76 -5.78 34.55 10.58
N ALA A 77 -5.46 35.09 9.38
CA ALA A 77 -5.43 36.51 9.12
C ALA A 77 -6.82 37.13 8.77
N GLY A 78 -7.90 36.37 8.86
CA GLY A 78 -9.25 36.85 8.58
C GLY A 78 -9.57 37.01 7.08
N HIS A 79 -8.75 36.45 6.18
CA HIS A 79 -8.94 36.52 4.74
C HIS A 79 -9.62 35.28 4.15
N PRO A 80 -10.31 35.39 3.01
CA PRO A 80 -10.84 34.24 2.29
C PRO A 80 -9.72 33.26 1.90
N ALA A 81 -9.97 31.96 2.07
CA ALA A 81 -9.02 30.92 1.74
C ALA A 81 -8.96 30.68 0.21
N PRO A 82 -7.88 31.06 -0.50
CA PRO A 82 -7.80 31.02 -1.96
C PRO A 82 -7.87 29.61 -2.53
N GLY A 83 -7.39 28.62 -1.80
CA GLY A 83 -7.42 27.21 -2.23
C GLY A 83 -8.81 26.57 -2.26
N ARG A 84 -9.87 27.27 -1.83
CA ARG A 84 -11.26 26.81 -1.95
C ARG A 84 -11.88 27.13 -3.32
N ALA A 85 -11.24 27.97 -4.12
CA ALA A 85 -11.72 28.34 -5.44
C ALA A 85 -11.77 27.13 -6.39
N ASP A 86 -12.75 27.12 -7.29
CA ASP A 86 -12.93 26.05 -8.27
C ASP A 86 -11.75 25.89 -9.23
N THR A 87 -11.02 26.97 -9.51
CA THR A 87 -9.78 26.93 -10.27
C THR A 87 -8.73 26.01 -9.64
N ILE A 88 -8.50 26.14 -8.34
CA ILE A 88 -7.55 25.31 -7.60
C ILE A 88 -8.02 23.84 -7.56
N ARG A 89 -9.33 23.64 -7.31
CA ARG A 89 -9.91 22.28 -7.32
C ARG A 89 -9.73 21.60 -8.67
N ARG A 90 -9.94 22.31 -9.78
CA ARG A 90 -9.77 21.78 -11.13
C ARG A 90 -8.33 21.38 -11.40
N ILE A 91 -7.34 22.23 -11.07
CA ILE A 91 -5.91 21.94 -11.25
C ILE A 91 -5.51 20.67 -10.49
N VAL A 92 -5.92 20.55 -9.23
CA VAL A 92 -5.61 19.38 -8.39
C VAL A 92 -6.29 18.11 -8.92
N ASN A 93 -7.54 18.21 -9.36
CA ASN A 93 -8.29 17.08 -9.91
C ASN A 93 -7.76 16.67 -11.27
N GLN A 94 -7.43 17.61 -12.16
CA GLN A 94 -6.86 17.31 -13.47
C GLN A 94 -5.54 16.54 -13.35
N ARG A 95 -4.59 17.00 -12.51
CA ARG A 95 -3.33 16.29 -12.26
C ARG A 95 -3.54 14.91 -11.66
N ARG A 96 -4.55 14.75 -10.80
CA ARG A 96 -4.93 13.44 -10.29
C ARG A 96 -5.44 12.54 -11.39
N THR A 97 -6.32 13.04 -12.23
CA THR A 97 -6.89 12.28 -13.36
C THR A 97 -5.80 11.86 -14.35
N GLU A 98 -4.91 12.78 -14.75
CA GLU A 98 -3.80 12.49 -15.62
C GLU A 98 -2.85 11.42 -15.06
N ARG A 99 -2.57 11.47 -13.74
CA ARG A 99 -1.75 10.47 -13.08
C ARG A 99 -2.44 9.11 -13.06
N LEU A 100 -3.73 9.06 -12.77
CA LEU A 100 -4.50 7.81 -12.75
C LEU A 100 -4.60 7.22 -14.16
N SER A 101 -4.80 8.04 -15.20
CA SER A 101 -4.81 7.56 -16.59
C SER A 101 -3.46 6.96 -17.00
N ARG A 102 -2.34 7.58 -16.61
CA ARG A 102 -1.01 7.00 -16.87
C ARG A 102 -0.82 5.67 -16.12
N LEU A 103 -1.26 5.61 -14.86
CA LEU A 103 -1.19 4.39 -14.07
C LEU A 103 -2.05 3.28 -14.66
N GLU A 104 -3.25 3.61 -15.14
CA GLU A 104 -4.14 2.68 -15.81
C GLU A 104 -3.49 2.05 -17.04
N VAL A 105 -2.82 2.84 -17.88
CA VAL A 105 -2.08 2.34 -19.06
C VAL A 105 -1.01 1.34 -18.62
N VAL A 106 -0.15 1.69 -17.67
CA VAL A 106 0.93 0.81 -17.20
C VAL A 106 0.37 -0.48 -16.58
N VAL A 107 -0.64 -0.35 -15.72
CA VAL A 107 -1.28 -1.50 -15.04
C VAL A 107 -1.93 -2.45 -16.05
N SER A 108 -2.52 -1.92 -17.10
CA SER A 108 -3.15 -2.71 -18.14
C SER A 108 -2.17 -3.56 -18.98
N GLU A 109 -0.91 -3.15 -19.01
CA GLU A 109 0.16 -3.94 -19.62
C GLU A 109 0.72 -4.99 -18.65
N ILE A 110 0.73 -4.69 -17.35
CA ILE A 110 1.27 -5.59 -16.31
C ILE A 110 0.31 -6.75 -16.03
N ILE A 111 -0.97 -6.47 -15.79
CA ILE A 111 -1.94 -7.47 -15.33
C ILE A 111 -2.03 -8.71 -16.24
N PRO A 112 -2.07 -8.59 -17.59
CA PRO A 112 -2.12 -9.76 -18.46
C PRO A 112 -0.86 -10.65 -18.42
N ARG A 113 0.26 -10.11 -17.96
CA ARG A 113 1.54 -10.84 -17.84
C ARG A 113 1.67 -11.57 -16.50
N LEU A 114 0.82 -11.25 -15.51
CA LEU A 114 0.87 -11.90 -14.22
C LEU A 114 0.42 -13.36 -14.32
N PRO A 115 1.12 -14.29 -13.66
CA PRO A 115 0.76 -15.69 -13.66
C PRO A 115 -0.59 -15.89 -12.97
N VAL A 116 -1.48 -16.66 -13.58
CA VAL A 116 -2.78 -17.04 -12.99
C VAL A 116 -2.82 -18.50 -12.55
N PHE A 117 -1.81 -19.29 -12.92
CA PHE A 117 -1.64 -20.69 -12.60
C PHE A 117 -0.22 -20.96 -12.12
N GLY A 118 -0.01 -22.17 -11.57
CA GLY A 118 1.26 -22.58 -11.01
C GLY A 118 1.47 -22.08 -9.57
N TRP A 119 2.17 -22.87 -8.79
CA TRP A 119 2.45 -22.56 -7.38
C TRP A 119 3.87 -22.02 -7.20
N PRO A 120 4.09 -20.98 -6.39
CA PRO A 120 3.10 -20.09 -5.78
C PRO A 120 2.74 -18.90 -6.69
N GLY A 121 3.29 -18.85 -7.91
CA GLY A 121 3.17 -17.73 -8.84
C GLY A 121 1.72 -17.36 -9.14
N GLY A 122 0.85 -18.34 -9.41
CA GLY A 122 -0.56 -18.10 -9.69
C GLY A 122 -1.33 -17.50 -8.51
N LEU A 123 -0.96 -17.85 -7.28
CA LEU A 123 -1.55 -17.26 -6.07
C LEU A 123 -1.22 -15.77 -5.98
N PHE A 124 0.08 -15.43 -6.09
CA PHE A 124 0.54 -14.04 -6.02
C PHE A 124 0.02 -13.21 -7.20
N GLY A 125 0.10 -13.76 -8.41
CA GLY A 125 -0.32 -13.02 -9.60
C GLY A 125 -1.81 -12.67 -9.59
N ARG A 126 -2.69 -13.53 -9.07
CA ARG A 126 -4.12 -13.24 -8.90
C ARG A 126 -4.37 -12.16 -7.87
N ARG A 127 -3.66 -12.18 -6.72
CA ARG A 127 -3.72 -11.14 -5.68
C ARG A 127 -3.23 -9.80 -6.22
N ASP A 128 -2.06 -9.81 -6.84
CA ASP A 128 -1.37 -8.60 -7.28
C ASP A 128 -2.11 -7.93 -8.44
N ALA A 129 -2.72 -8.71 -9.33
CA ALA A 129 -3.60 -8.19 -10.37
C ALA A 129 -4.75 -7.36 -9.80
N LEU A 130 -5.41 -7.85 -8.73
CA LEU A 130 -6.50 -7.12 -8.09
C LEU A 130 -5.98 -5.88 -7.33
N LEU A 131 -4.82 -5.97 -6.66
CA LEU A 131 -4.19 -4.82 -6.00
C LEU A 131 -3.87 -3.70 -6.99
N LEU A 132 -3.27 -4.03 -8.13
CA LEU A 132 -2.94 -3.09 -9.20
C LEU A 132 -4.20 -2.46 -9.80
N LEU A 133 -5.23 -3.26 -10.05
CA LEU A 133 -6.51 -2.78 -10.57
C LEU A 133 -7.16 -1.77 -9.63
N LEU A 134 -7.22 -2.06 -8.33
CA LEU A 134 -7.80 -1.16 -7.33
C LEU A 134 -7.01 0.14 -7.18
N ALA A 135 -5.68 0.05 -7.25
CA ALA A 135 -4.82 1.24 -7.20
C ALA A 135 -4.98 2.13 -8.44
N SER A 136 -5.08 1.54 -9.65
CA SER A 136 -5.31 2.28 -10.90
C SER A 136 -6.68 2.97 -10.91
N ALA A 137 -7.69 2.38 -10.26
CA ALA A 137 -8.99 3.01 -10.05
C ALA A 137 -8.96 4.19 -9.05
N GLY A 138 -7.81 4.44 -8.41
CA GLY A 138 -7.60 5.59 -7.54
C GLY A 138 -7.94 5.35 -6.07
N LEU A 139 -8.10 4.11 -5.62
CA LEU A 139 -8.18 3.78 -4.21
C LEU A 139 -6.83 4.05 -3.54
N ARG A 140 -6.86 4.58 -2.33
CA ARG A 140 -5.65 4.75 -1.51
C ARG A 140 -5.24 3.41 -0.88
N PHE A 141 -3.96 3.25 -0.58
CA PHE A 141 -3.44 2.01 -0.01
C PHE A 141 -4.10 1.64 1.33
N GLU A 142 -4.44 2.64 2.15
CA GLU A 142 -5.20 2.44 3.38
C GLU A 142 -6.61 1.93 3.10
N GLN A 143 -7.25 2.42 2.03
CA GLN A 143 -8.58 1.96 1.63
C GLN A 143 -8.52 0.52 1.11
N ILE A 144 -7.50 0.19 0.28
CA ILE A 144 -7.30 -1.17 -0.23
C ILE A 144 -7.03 -2.15 0.92
N SER A 145 -6.18 -1.77 1.87
CA SER A 145 -5.88 -2.56 3.07
C SER A 145 -7.13 -2.84 3.93
N ALA A 146 -8.00 -1.84 4.06
CA ALA A 146 -9.22 -1.92 4.87
C ALA A 146 -10.40 -2.59 4.15
N LEU A 147 -10.24 -3.05 2.90
CA LEU A 147 -11.32 -3.73 2.19
C LEU A 147 -11.62 -5.09 2.81
N HIS A 148 -12.90 -5.31 3.04
CA HIS A 148 -13.47 -6.60 3.39
C HIS A 148 -14.16 -7.21 2.16
N ARG A 149 -14.37 -8.51 2.17
CA ARG A 149 -15.02 -9.24 1.07
C ARG A 149 -16.43 -8.74 0.78
N ASN A 150 -17.17 -8.35 1.82
CA ASN A 150 -18.51 -7.78 1.71
C ASN A 150 -18.55 -6.34 1.15
N ASN A 151 -17.39 -5.71 0.93
CA ASN A 151 -17.31 -4.40 0.29
C ASN A 151 -17.25 -4.50 -1.23
N ILE A 152 -17.33 -5.69 -1.81
CA ILE A 152 -17.27 -5.91 -3.25
C ILE A 152 -18.54 -6.53 -3.76
N HIS A 153 -19.10 -5.93 -4.80
CA HIS A 153 -20.29 -6.40 -5.48
C HIS A 153 -20.07 -6.36 -6.98
N ILE A 154 -20.75 -7.24 -7.72
CA ILE A 154 -20.71 -7.30 -9.17
C ILE A 154 -22.09 -6.88 -9.70
N GLU A 155 -22.10 -5.87 -10.57
CA GLU A 155 -23.29 -5.45 -11.31
C GLU A 155 -23.01 -5.60 -12.82
N GLY A 156 -23.44 -6.70 -13.40
CA GLY A 156 -23.16 -7.05 -14.79
C GLY A 156 -21.65 -7.18 -15.05
N GLN A 157 -21.09 -6.29 -15.84
CA GLN A 157 -19.64 -6.23 -16.15
C GLN A 157 -18.87 -5.23 -15.27
N THR A 158 -19.53 -4.63 -14.28
CA THR A 158 -18.95 -3.60 -13.43
C THR A 158 -18.65 -4.16 -12.04
N LEU A 159 -17.44 -3.98 -11.57
CA LEU A 159 -17.04 -4.28 -10.20
C LEU A 159 -17.27 -3.04 -9.34
N ILE A 160 -18.04 -3.19 -8.27
CA ILE A 160 -18.37 -2.13 -7.32
C ILE A 160 -17.60 -2.38 -6.05
N VAL A 161 -16.81 -1.39 -5.61
CA VAL A 161 -15.89 -1.51 -4.48
C VAL A 161 -16.16 -0.40 -3.48
N GLY A 162 -16.42 -0.75 -2.23
CA GLY A 162 -16.62 0.17 -1.13
C GLY A 162 -18.08 0.31 -0.69
N GLY A 163 -18.32 1.21 0.27
CA GLY A 163 -19.63 1.40 0.91
C GLY A 163 -20.38 2.63 0.40
N VAL A 164 -20.53 3.69 1.23
CA VAL A 164 -21.38 4.87 0.97
C VAL A 164 -21.05 5.61 -0.34
N HIS A 165 -19.78 5.64 -0.74
CA HIS A 165 -19.33 6.22 -2.02
C HIS A 165 -18.51 5.18 -2.78
N PRO A 166 -19.16 4.22 -3.47
CA PRO A 166 -18.48 3.12 -4.12
C PRO A 166 -17.68 3.56 -5.34
N PHE A 167 -16.55 2.92 -5.54
CA PHE A 167 -15.81 2.97 -6.79
C PHE A 167 -16.44 2.00 -7.78
N ARG A 168 -16.70 2.45 -9.00
CA ARG A 168 -17.25 1.64 -10.09
C ARG A 168 -16.15 1.40 -11.12
N LEU A 169 -15.75 0.14 -11.25
CA LEU A 169 -14.76 -0.30 -12.22
C LEU A 169 -15.47 -1.03 -13.35
N ALA A 170 -15.69 -0.32 -14.45
CA ALA A 170 -16.22 -0.90 -15.68
C ALA A 170 -15.09 -1.37 -16.60
N PRO A 171 -15.33 -2.30 -17.52
CA PRO A 171 -14.38 -2.65 -18.57
C PRO A 171 -13.97 -1.39 -19.33
N SER A 172 -12.66 -1.19 -19.54
CA SER A 172 -12.16 -0.07 -20.33
C SER A 172 -12.51 -0.27 -21.79
N THR A 173 -13.04 0.77 -22.44
CA THR A 173 -13.37 0.76 -23.87
C THR A 173 -12.10 0.63 -24.74
N TYR A 174 -10.95 1.04 -24.20
CA TYR A 174 -9.66 1.01 -24.88
C TYR A 174 -8.90 -0.32 -24.73
N GLN A 175 -9.29 -1.17 -23.78
CA GLN A 175 -8.58 -2.42 -23.48
C GLN A 175 -9.59 -3.52 -23.12
N GLN A 176 -10.09 -4.18 -24.15
CA GLN A 176 -10.98 -5.35 -24.01
C GLN A 176 -10.35 -6.52 -23.22
N SER A 177 -9.01 -6.48 -23.02
CA SER A 177 -8.27 -7.53 -22.32
C SER A 177 -8.35 -7.43 -20.79
N LEU A 178 -8.72 -6.27 -20.21
CA LEU A 178 -8.79 -6.06 -18.79
C LEU A 178 -10.24 -5.98 -18.30
N ASN A 179 -10.84 -7.13 -17.98
CA ASN A 179 -12.16 -7.18 -17.35
C ASN A 179 -11.99 -7.15 -15.81
N PRO A 180 -12.43 -6.08 -15.12
CA PRO A 180 -12.31 -5.96 -13.67
C PRO A 180 -13.00 -7.09 -12.91
N VAL A 181 -14.15 -7.55 -13.40
CA VAL A 181 -14.89 -8.65 -12.81
C VAL A 181 -14.07 -9.94 -12.89
N ALA A 182 -13.52 -10.26 -14.07
CA ALA A 182 -12.69 -11.45 -14.24
C ALA A 182 -11.41 -11.43 -13.37
N VAL A 183 -10.81 -10.25 -13.17
CA VAL A 183 -9.65 -10.10 -12.25
C VAL A 183 -10.07 -10.39 -10.82
N TYR A 184 -11.19 -9.85 -10.37
CA TYR A 184 -11.72 -10.10 -9.03
C TYR A 184 -12.10 -11.56 -8.84
N GLU A 185 -12.83 -12.17 -9.78
CA GLU A 185 -13.28 -13.56 -9.71
C GLU A 185 -12.12 -14.54 -9.55
N ARG A 186 -11.00 -14.31 -10.24
CA ARG A 186 -9.81 -15.15 -10.08
C ARG A 186 -9.26 -15.12 -8.65
N TRP A 187 -9.32 -13.99 -7.98
CA TRP A 187 -8.93 -13.87 -6.58
C TRP A 187 -9.98 -14.43 -5.64
N ALA A 188 -11.25 -14.17 -5.91
CA ALA A 188 -12.37 -14.70 -5.13
C ALA A 188 -12.39 -16.23 -5.11
N GLN A 189 -12.05 -16.90 -6.21
CA GLN A 189 -11.89 -18.36 -6.27
C GLN A 189 -10.87 -18.88 -5.26
N ILE A 190 -9.75 -18.16 -5.07
CA ILE A 190 -8.74 -18.54 -4.07
C ILE A 190 -9.32 -18.43 -2.66
N LEU A 191 -9.97 -17.29 -2.37
CA LEU A 191 -10.55 -17.04 -1.06
C LEU A 191 -11.64 -18.08 -0.72
N GLU A 192 -12.50 -18.38 -1.67
CA GLU A 192 -13.54 -19.38 -1.52
C GLU A 192 -12.98 -20.79 -1.32
N PHE A 193 -11.94 -21.15 -2.09
CA PHE A 193 -11.27 -22.43 -1.92
C PHE A 193 -10.69 -22.55 -0.51
N LEU A 194 -10.00 -21.55 -0.02
CA LEU A 194 -9.40 -21.52 1.32
C LEU A 194 -10.44 -21.55 2.44
N ASP A 195 -11.61 -20.95 2.23
CA ASP A 195 -12.71 -20.99 3.21
C ASP A 195 -13.30 -22.39 3.36
N ARG A 196 -13.41 -23.15 2.25
CA ARG A 196 -13.91 -24.53 2.26
C ARG A 196 -12.83 -25.53 2.67
N THR A 197 -11.63 -25.30 2.20
CA THR A 197 -10.50 -26.21 2.36
C THR A 197 -9.26 -25.43 2.73
N PRO A 198 -9.02 -25.18 4.02
CA PRO A 198 -7.86 -24.39 4.47
C PRO A 198 -6.56 -25.21 4.36
N SER A 199 -6.24 -25.66 3.15
CA SER A 199 -5.05 -26.46 2.84
C SER A 199 -4.26 -25.82 1.70
N THR A 200 -3.12 -25.25 2.05
CA THR A 200 -2.16 -24.67 1.10
C THR A 200 -1.68 -25.71 0.08
N ARG A 201 -1.52 -26.98 0.53
CA ARG A 201 -1.09 -28.06 -0.35
C ARG A 201 -2.12 -28.35 -1.44
N LEU A 202 -3.40 -28.48 -1.08
CA LEU A 202 -4.45 -28.75 -2.05
C LEU A 202 -4.67 -27.56 -2.98
N LEU A 203 -4.55 -26.33 -2.47
CA LEU A 203 -4.56 -25.13 -3.31
C LEU A 203 -3.43 -25.16 -4.34
N ALA A 204 -2.21 -25.53 -3.92
CA ALA A 204 -1.07 -25.65 -4.82
C ALA A 204 -1.33 -26.71 -5.92
N GLU A 205 -1.86 -27.89 -5.55
CA GLU A 205 -2.20 -28.93 -6.50
C GLU A 205 -3.25 -28.46 -7.53
N HIS A 206 -4.24 -27.72 -7.10
CA HIS A 206 -5.26 -27.14 -8.00
C HIS A 206 -4.74 -26.03 -8.89
N LEU A 207 -3.86 -25.17 -8.39
CA LEU A 207 -3.21 -24.13 -9.21
C LEU A 207 -2.25 -24.72 -10.25
N ASP A 208 -1.53 -25.78 -9.89
CA ASP A 208 -0.61 -26.47 -10.81
C ASP A 208 -1.35 -27.29 -11.87
N SER A 209 -2.48 -27.90 -11.52
CA SER A 209 -3.31 -28.70 -12.45
C SER A 209 -4.32 -27.88 -13.25
N HIS A 210 -4.40 -26.56 -13.03
CA HIS A 210 -5.39 -25.68 -13.67
C HIS A 210 -6.87 -26.08 -13.38
N THR A 211 -7.12 -26.76 -12.29
CA THR A 211 -8.41 -27.36 -11.94
C THR A 211 -9.15 -26.64 -10.81
N LEU A 212 -8.84 -25.37 -10.55
CA LEU A 212 -9.64 -24.61 -9.58
C LEU A 212 -11.10 -24.66 -9.99
N PRO A 213 -11.98 -25.13 -9.10
CA PRO A 213 -13.39 -25.22 -9.41
C PRO A 213 -13.90 -23.83 -9.80
N THR A 214 -14.55 -23.76 -10.95
CA THR A 214 -15.31 -22.57 -11.33
C THR A 214 -16.40 -22.43 -10.30
N SER A 215 -16.44 -21.31 -9.57
CA SER A 215 -17.51 -21.11 -8.61
C SER A 215 -18.83 -21.06 -9.34
N ASP A 216 -19.82 -21.82 -8.88
CA ASP A 216 -21.21 -21.75 -9.35
C ASP A 216 -21.87 -20.39 -9.06
N PHE A 217 -21.11 -19.42 -8.56
CA PHE A 217 -21.53 -18.06 -8.21
C PHE A 217 -22.03 -17.23 -9.38
N LEU A 218 -21.63 -17.57 -10.61
CA LEU A 218 -22.07 -16.86 -11.80
C LEU A 218 -23.52 -17.18 -12.19
N SER A 219 -24.15 -18.16 -11.55
CA SER A 219 -25.50 -18.62 -11.89
C SER A 219 -26.62 -17.95 -11.10
N THR A 220 -26.30 -17.12 -10.09
CA THR A 220 -27.31 -16.36 -9.35
C THR A 220 -27.30 -14.91 -9.76
N PRO A 221 -28.33 -14.42 -10.48
CA PRO A 221 -28.38 -13.04 -11.00
C PRO A 221 -28.66 -11.99 -9.93
N THR A 222 -28.57 -12.30 -8.66
CA THR A 222 -28.94 -11.36 -7.60
C THR A 222 -27.97 -11.44 -6.42
N GLY A 223 -26.94 -10.65 -6.46
CA GLY A 223 -26.41 -9.84 -5.36
C GLY A 223 -25.95 -10.47 -4.04
N THR A 224 -25.95 -11.77 -3.86
CA THR A 224 -25.51 -12.32 -2.58
C THR A 224 -24.73 -13.61 -2.82
N VAL A 225 -23.42 -13.54 -2.67
CA VAL A 225 -22.53 -14.71 -2.66
C VAL A 225 -22.90 -15.55 -1.43
N ALA A 226 -23.73 -16.57 -1.64
CA ALA A 226 -24.16 -17.45 -0.58
C ALA A 226 -23.12 -18.55 -0.33
N GLY A 227 -22.48 -18.55 0.84
CA GLY A 227 -21.80 -19.71 1.38
C GLY A 227 -20.36 -19.58 1.89
N GLY A 228 -19.60 -18.59 1.50
CA GLY A 228 -18.27 -18.34 2.09
C GLY A 228 -18.36 -17.43 3.32
N LYS A 229 -17.34 -17.42 4.17
CA LYS A 229 -17.21 -16.42 5.24
C LYS A 229 -17.15 -15.03 4.62
N GLN A 230 -18.32 -14.39 4.42
CA GLN A 230 -18.43 -13.04 3.85
C GLN A 230 -17.77 -11.96 4.71
N SER A 231 -17.39 -12.29 5.94
CA SER A 231 -16.78 -11.40 6.90
C SER A 231 -15.29 -11.70 7.06
N GLY A 232 -14.46 -11.11 6.23
CA GLY A 232 -13.02 -11.21 6.36
C GLY A 232 -12.32 -10.17 5.48
N PRO A 233 -11.03 -9.88 5.73
CA PRO A 233 -10.28 -8.98 4.87
C PRO A 233 -10.21 -9.55 3.45
N LEU A 234 -10.25 -8.64 2.46
CA LEU A 234 -10.10 -9.01 1.06
C LEU A 234 -8.69 -9.50 0.76
N PHE A 235 -7.69 -8.88 1.39
CA PHE A 235 -6.29 -9.23 1.26
C PHE A 235 -5.70 -9.57 2.63
N THR A 236 -5.07 -10.72 2.71
CA THR A 236 -4.31 -11.17 3.89
C THR A 236 -2.81 -11.24 3.54
N PRO A 237 -1.91 -11.10 4.51
CA PRO A 237 -0.51 -11.39 4.29
C PRO A 237 -0.33 -12.82 3.79
N ILE A 238 0.57 -13.00 2.83
CA ILE A 238 0.95 -14.32 2.31
C ILE A 238 2.47 -14.36 2.37
N ASP A 239 3.03 -15.41 2.97
CA ASP A 239 4.46 -15.57 2.99
C ASP A 239 5.00 -16.01 1.62
N ARG A 240 6.31 -16.01 1.45
CA ARG A 240 6.96 -16.42 0.20
C ARG A 240 6.64 -17.85 -0.26
N TRP A 241 6.11 -18.66 0.64
CA TRP A 241 5.75 -20.06 0.39
C TRP A 241 4.26 -20.23 0.07
N GLY A 242 3.48 -19.14 0.14
CA GLY A 242 2.06 -19.15 -0.12
C GLY A 242 1.18 -19.44 1.11
N HIS A 243 1.74 -19.43 2.33
CA HIS A 243 0.93 -19.62 3.52
C HIS A 243 0.31 -18.31 3.98
N THR A 244 -0.92 -18.39 4.43
CA THR A 244 -1.66 -17.30 5.07
C THR A 244 -1.63 -17.46 6.58
N PRO A 245 -1.61 -16.38 7.37
CA PRO A 245 -1.69 -16.48 8.83
C PRO A 245 -3.04 -17.07 9.25
N ILE A 246 -3.05 -17.82 10.34
CA ILE A 246 -4.26 -18.46 10.93
C ILE A 246 -5.25 -17.37 11.37
N ALA A 247 -4.76 -16.28 11.96
CA ALA A 247 -5.56 -15.11 12.24
C ALA A 247 -5.70 -14.26 10.96
N GLY A 248 -6.92 -14.07 10.47
CA GLY A 248 -7.22 -13.32 9.26
C GLY A 248 -6.98 -11.82 9.41
N SER A 249 -5.72 -11.41 9.59
CA SER A 249 -5.34 -9.99 9.63
C SER A 249 -5.28 -9.41 8.21
N PRO A 250 -5.69 -8.14 8.01
CA PRO A 250 -5.58 -7.50 6.71
C PRO A 250 -4.12 -7.25 6.32
N LEU A 251 -3.84 -7.25 5.02
CA LEU A 251 -2.56 -6.84 4.47
C LEU A 251 -2.30 -5.35 4.79
N SER A 252 -1.14 -5.02 5.36
CA SER A 252 -0.85 -3.64 5.77
C SER A 252 -0.79 -2.67 4.58
N PRO A 253 -1.12 -1.36 4.77
CA PRO A 253 -1.00 -0.35 3.71
C PRO A 253 0.42 -0.24 3.15
N GLN A 254 1.44 -0.44 3.98
CA GLN A 254 2.83 -0.47 3.55
C GLN A 254 3.12 -1.65 2.64
N SER A 255 2.63 -2.83 2.98
CA SER A 255 2.78 -4.02 2.12
C SER A 255 2.05 -3.84 0.79
N VAL A 256 0.85 -3.26 0.79
CA VAL A 256 0.12 -2.90 -0.44
C VAL A 256 0.96 -1.95 -1.30
N ALA A 257 1.50 -0.88 -0.70
CA ALA A 257 2.34 0.08 -1.40
C ALA A 257 3.61 -0.59 -1.98
N SER A 258 4.30 -1.41 -1.19
CA SER A 258 5.52 -2.10 -1.62
C SER A 258 5.27 -3.06 -2.78
N ILE A 259 4.19 -3.84 -2.75
CA ILE A 259 3.83 -4.76 -3.84
C ILE A 259 3.54 -3.98 -5.12
N ILE A 260 2.71 -2.94 -5.04
CA ILE A 260 2.34 -2.13 -6.22
C ILE A 260 3.57 -1.43 -6.79
N THR A 261 4.42 -0.81 -5.95
CA THR A 261 5.65 -0.14 -6.38
C THR A 261 6.60 -1.13 -7.06
N ALA A 262 6.80 -2.32 -6.49
CA ALA A 262 7.66 -3.34 -7.08
C ALA A 262 7.21 -3.76 -8.49
N HIS A 263 5.92 -3.88 -8.73
CA HIS A 263 5.39 -4.14 -10.08
C HIS A 263 5.59 -2.97 -11.04
N LEU A 264 5.36 -1.74 -10.58
CA LEU A 264 5.52 -0.53 -11.41
C LEU A 264 6.99 -0.27 -11.77
N GLU A 265 7.93 -0.62 -10.88
CA GLU A 265 9.37 -0.50 -11.09
C GLU A 265 9.99 -1.74 -11.76
N ASN A 266 9.18 -2.72 -12.13
CA ASN A 266 9.60 -4.00 -12.69
C ASN A 266 10.58 -4.78 -11.78
N GLN A 267 10.44 -4.59 -10.47
CA GLN A 267 11.26 -5.22 -9.41
C GLN A 267 10.46 -6.29 -8.64
N ALA A 268 9.25 -6.61 -9.09
CA ALA A 268 8.45 -7.64 -8.45
C ALA A 268 9.21 -8.97 -8.46
N PRO A 269 9.36 -9.65 -7.31
CA PRO A 269 10.09 -10.90 -7.25
C PRO A 269 9.41 -11.91 -8.19
N PRO A 270 10.18 -12.58 -9.06
CA PRO A 270 9.62 -13.66 -9.84
C PRO A 270 9.25 -14.78 -8.87
N HIS A 271 7.97 -14.95 -8.61
CA HIS A 271 7.44 -16.11 -7.90
C HIS A 271 7.58 -17.31 -8.83
N ARG A 272 8.80 -17.88 -8.89
CA ARG A 272 9.05 -19.05 -9.73
C ARG A 272 8.23 -20.19 -9.15
N SER A 273 7.35 -20.75 -9.97
CA SER A 273 6.76 -22.05 -9.72
C SER A 273 7.90 -23.01 -9.44
N TYR A 274 7.95 -23.56 -8.24
CA TYR A 274 8.71 -24.76 -8.03
C TYR A 274 7.97 -25.82 -8.83
N SER A 275 8.34 -25.99 -10.09
CA SER A 275 7.91 -27.13 -10.88
C SER A 275 8.32 -28.35 -10.07
N ARG A 276 7.36 -28.97 -9.42
CA ARG A 276 7.54 -30.33 -8.93
C ARG A 276 8.08 -31.05 -10.15
N ARG A 277 9.31 -31.55 -10.08
CA ARG A 277 9.82 -32.47 -11.12
C ARG A 277 8.67 -33.40 -11.42
N PRO A 278 8.27 -33.54 -12.69
CA PRO A 278 7.29 -34.55 -13.04
C PRO A 278 7.78 -35.83 -12.35
N ARG A 279 6.99 -36.38 -11.46
CA ARG A 279 7.21 -37.76 -11.06
C ARG A 279 7.18 -38.48 -12.40
N HIS A 280 8.33 -38.96 -12.83
CA HIS A 280 8.41 -39.87 -13.93
C HIS A 280 7.33 -40.93 -13.66
N SER A 281 6.23 -40.83 -14.41
CA SER A 281 5.27 -41.88 -14.55
C SER A 281 5.86 -42.88 -15.54
N ASP A 282 7.05 -43.38 -15.19
CA ASP A 282 7.55 -44.57 -15.77
C ASP A 282 7.01 -45.71 -14.91
N ALA A 283 6.49 -46.69 -15.60
CA ALA A 283 5.93 -47.91 -15.07
C ALA A 283 6.69 -48.45 -13.85
N PRO A 284 6.02 -49.14 -12.93
CA PRO A 284 6.64 -49.61 -11.74
C PRO A 284 7.72 -50.65 -12.09
N GLU A 285 8.96 -50.19 -12.24
CA GLU A 285 10.06 -51.07 -11.84
C GLU A 285 9.88 -51.23 -10.35
N LEU A 286 9.52 -52.42 -9.98
CA LEU A 286 9.55 -52.91 -8.59
C LEU A 286 11.01 -52.81 -8.10
N HIS A 287 11.42 -51.61 -7.73
CA HIS A 287 12.58 -51.43 -6.91
C HIS A 287 12.19 -51.96 -5.52
N GLU A 288 12.86 -52.99 -5.09
CA GLU A 288 12.82 -53.40 -3.69
C GLU A 288 12.97 -52.15 -2.82
N PRO A 289 12.16 -51.99 -1.78
CA PRO A 289 12.25 -50.84 -0.92
C PRO A 289 13.69 -50.74 -0.39
N GLU A 290 14.42 -49.69 -0.77
CA GLU A 290 15.65 -49.34 -0.09
C GLU A 290 15.32 -49.22 1.40
N VAL A 291 15.80 -50.19 2.15
CA VAL A 291 15.71 -50.16 3.62
C VAL A 291 16.67 -49.06 4.05
N PHE A 292 16.14 -47.85 4.21
CA PHE A 292 16.91 -46.80 4.86
C PHE A 292 17.24 -47.28 6.27
N PRO A 293 18.51 -47.23 6.68
CA PRO A 293 18.86 -47.56 8.06
C PRO A 293 18.02 -46.66 8.98
N GLU A 294 17.41 -47.28 9.96
CA GLU A 294 16.68 -46.54 11.00
C GLU A 294 17.67 -45.60 11.67
N ILE A 295 17.48 -44.29 11.42
CA ILE A 295 18.31 -43.25 12.05
C ILE A 295 17.83 -43.19 13.50
N VAL A 296 18.51 -43.90 14.36
CA VAL A 296 18.31 -43.77 15.80
C VAL A 296 18.97 -42.46 16.22
N LEU A 297 18.14 -41.42 16.41
CA LEU A 297 18.58 -40.17 17.03
C LEU A 297 18.82 -40.48 18.50
N ASP A 298 20.10 -40.53 18.90
CA ASP A 298 20.46 -40.71 20.30
C ASP A 298 20.16 -39.43 21.12
N ASP A 299 20.10 -39.60 22.44
CA ASP A 299 19.78 -38.47 23.33
C ASP A 299 20.82 -37.35 23.25
N THR A 300 22.05 -37.65 22.82
CA THR A 300 23.15 -36.68 22.70
C THR A 300 22.84 -35.61 21.61
N TYR A 301 22.08 -35.95 20.56
CA TYR A 301 21.65 -35.02 19.54
C TYR A 301 20.69 -33.98 20.14
N TYR A 302 19.75 -34.43 20.96
CA TYR A 302 18.79 -33.53 21.63
C TYR A 302 19.45 -32.66 22.69
N GLU A 303 20.41 -33.25 23.46
CA GLU A 303 21.19 -32.52 24.46
C GLU A 303 22.03 -31.41 23.81
N SER A 304 22.77 -31.73 22.75
CA SER A 304 23.54 -30.73 21.96
C SER A 304 22.67 -29.62 21.40
N GLY A 305 21.46 -29.94 20.93
CA GLY A 305 20.49 -28.97 20.45
C GLY A 305 19.93 -28.06 21.56
N LEU A 306 19.78 -28.62 22.78
CA LEU A 306 19.38 -27.89 23.98
C LEU A 306 20.48 -26.95 24.47
N GLU A 307 21.72 -27.42 24.50
CA GLU A 307 22.89 -26.61 24.89
C GLU A 307 23.13 -25.47 23.90
N ALA A 308 23.03 -25.70 22.59
CA ALA A 308 23.14 -24.66 21.58
C ALA A 308 22.07 -23.57 21.74
N ARG A 309 20.83 -23.96 22.05
CA ARG A 309 19.74 -22.99 22.32
C ARG A 309 19.96 -22.20 23.60
N ARG A 310 20.47 -22.83 24.67
CA ARG A 310 20.81 -22.16 25.91
C ARG A 310 21.95 -21.17 25.71
N ALA A 311 23.00 -21.57 24.99
CA ALA A 311 24.12 -20.69 24.66
C ALA A 311 23.68 -19.50 23.82
N ALA A 312 22.82 -19.71 22.81
CA ALA A 312 22.24 -18.63 22.00
C ALA A 312 21.38 -17.68 22.85
N HIS A 313 20.58 -18.20 23.77
CA HIS A 313 19.76 -17.37 24.66
C HIS A 313 20.62 -16.53 25.62
N THR A 314 21.70 -17.11 26.16
CA THR A 314 22.65 -16.36 27.00
C THR A 314 23.35 -15.25 26.20
N ALA A 315 23.78 -15.55 24.96
CA ALA A 315 24.40 -14.55 24.08
C ALA A 315 23.43 -13.41 23.71
N LEU A 316 22.12 -13.70 23.56
CA LEU A 316 21.09 -12.68 23.32
C LEU A 316 20.84 -11.76 24.52
N THR A 317 21.04 -12.25 25.74
CA THR A 317 20.90 -11.43 26.96
C THR A 317 21.94 -10.31 26.99
N ASP A 318 23.18 -10.60 26.59
CA ASP A 318 24.24 -9.59 26.48
C ASP A 318 23.97 -8.55 25.39
N VAL A 319 23.35 -8.95 24.28
CA VAL A 319 22.97 -8.05 23.19
C VAL A 319 21.84 -7.10 23.64
N THR A 320 20.87 -7.60 24.40
CA THR A 320 19.79 -6.78 24.95
C THR A 320 20.36 -5.72 25.90
N ALA A 321 21.26 -6.10 26.81
CA ALA A 321 21.91 -5.16 27.73
C ALA A 321 22.76 -4.11 26.98
N ALA A 322 23.42 -4.49 25.87
CA ALA A 322 24.17 -3.56 25.05
C ALA A 322 23.26 -2.59 24.27
N LEU A 323 22.07 -3.02 23.87
CA LEU A 323 21.06 -2.15 23.24
C LEU A 323 20.50 -1.13 24.24
N ASP A 324 20.19 -1.56 25.46
CA ASP A 324 19.73 -0.67 26.52
C ASP A 324 20.80 0.41 26.85
N ASP A 325 22.09 0.04 26.89
CA ASP A 325 23.19 1.00 27.11
C ASP A 325 23.34 2.01 25.94
N VAL A 326 23.07 1.58 24.70
CA VAL A 326 23.06 2.48 23.54
C VAL A 326 21.87 3.43 23.58
N GLU A 327 20.71 2.96 23.99
CA GLU A 327 19.49 3.76 24.13
C GLU A 327 19.66 4.83 25.22
N ASP A 328 20.19 4.44 26.39
CA ASP A 328 20.49 5.36 27.47
C ASP A 328 21.52 6.46 27.07
N ARG A 329 22.54 6.09 26.29
CA ARG A 329 23.52 7.06 25.75
C ARG A 329 22.89 7.99 24.71
N ALA A 330 22.01 7.49 23.88
CA ALA A 330 21.30 8.32 22.89
C ALA A 330 20.40 9.34 23.60
N ASP A 331 19.69 8.94 24.65
CA ASP A 331 18.85 9.81 25.47
C ASP A 331 19.67 10.85 26.23
N GLU A 332 20.85 10.49 26.73
CA GLU A 332 21.77 11.44 27.38
C GLU A 332 22.29 12.49 26.40
N ILE A 333 22.63 12.08 25.16
CA ILE A 333 23.07 13.00 24.10
C ILE A 333 21.93 13.94 23.70
N LEU A 334 20.71 13.42 23.53
CA LEU A 334 19.54 14.24 23.24
C LEU A 334 19.25 15.26 24.33
N ARG A 335 19.35 14.86 25.60
CA ARG A 335 19.15 15.74 26.73
C ARG A 335 20.22 16.86 26.78
N LYS A 336 21.49 16.52 26.48
CA LYS A 336 22.58 17.51 26.40
C LYS A 336 22.37 18.49 25.25
N LEU A 337 21.93 18.01 24.07
CA LEU A 337 21.62 18.85 22.93
C LEU A 337 20.46 19.81 23.20
N LEU A 338 19.40 19.32 23.85
CA LEU A 338 18.27 20.15 24.24
C LEU A 338 18.69 21.22 25.25
N ALA A 339 19.52 20.87 26.25
CA ALA A 339 20.04 21.82 27.23
C ALA A 339 20.93 22.91 26.60
N VAL A 340 21.66 22.60 25.53
CA VAL A 340 22.44 23.60 24.78
C VAL A 340 21.52 24.52 23.97
N LEU A 341 20.46 23.98 23.38
CA LEU A 341 19.48 24.77 22.62
C LEU A 341 18.63 25.69 23.50
N ASP A 342 18.37 25.28 24.76
CA ASP A 342 17.64 26.10 25.74
C ASP A 342 18.53 27.18 26.39
N THR A 343 19.85 27.17 26.15
CA THR A 343 20.81 28.09 26.81
C THR A 343 21.31 29.20 25.89
N GLU A 344 20.90 29.25 24.62
CA GLU A 344 21.16 30.40 23.76
C GLU A 344 20.12 31.50 23.99
N PRO A 345 20.57 32.74 24.35
CA PRO A 345 19.73 33.88 24.68
C PRO A 345 18.98 34.47 23.50
#